data_4c042ca8d1d16c5dd6183bf7d313e7e1
#
_entry.id   4c042ca8d1d16c5dd6183bf7d313e7e1
#
_cell.length_a   1.000
_cell.length_b   1.000
_cell.length_c   1.000
_cell.angle_alpha   90.00
_cell.angle_beta   90.00
_cell.angle_gamma   90.00
#
_symmetry.space_group_name_H-M   'P 1'
#
loop_
_entity.id
_entity.type
_entity.pdbx_description
1 polymer ?
#
loop_
_entity_poly.entity_id
_entity_poly.type
_entity_poly.pdbx_seq_one_letter_code
_entity_poly.pdbx_strand_id
1 'polypeptide(L)'
;LITIGHALTHWYPATFYLLLPIIGNELGLSFSQIGLIMSCQFVASAVANVPGGVLVDTVGRKGLLMAISLFWVGFPYLLMGFAHSYLLLLACVTLVGIGNSLWHPTAIPTLARRFPERKGFVLSLHGMGGNAGDAIAPLVVGALLAVFTWREVVMMNVVPGLVMSALILALLGTLQLTAGKKTPQTQEKGQSLGDYLQGLRALTRNRTLLLLSTSGAFRSMTQNSLLTFLPLYLARELGYSAAVVGMSMFALQAAGLAASPVAGHLSDRLGRRSVLMGTMAMTALVLVFMAFAGQSSAFVFFVAVLGFFLYAIRPVIQAWTLEATPKKMGGSSIGILFGAQALGSSIAPLIGGLIADRFGLGSTFLFLAMTIVVANLFIFLVPPTPAVQAAAAD
;
A
#
# COMPACT_ATOMS: atom_id res chain seq x y z
N LEU A 1 7.30 19.85 -3.21
CA LEU A 1 6.26 19.55 -4.21
C LEU A 1 6.07 18.04 -4.40
N ILE A 2 7.06 17.28 -4.84
CA ILE A 2 6.92 15.83 -5.12
C ILE A 2 6.50 15.05 -3.86
N THR A 3 6.99 15.39 -2.68
CA THR A 3 6.57 14.76 -1.42
C THR A 3 5.10 15.04 -1.08
N ILE A 4 4.63 16.28 -1.29
CA ILE A 4 3.22 16.64 -1.08
C ILE A 4 2.34 15.97 -2.14
N GLY A 5 2.77 15.95 -3.40
CA GLY A 5 2.08 15.19 -4.45
C GLY A 5 1.94 13.72 -4.10
N HIS A 6 2.98 13.10 -3.50
CA HIS A 6 2.91 11.71 -3.02
C HIS A 6 1.91 11.55 -1.86
N ALA A 7 1.85 12.51 -0.95
CA ALA A 7 0.81 12.51 0.09
C ALA A 7 -0.60 12.50 -0.52
N LEU A 8 -0.82 13.28 -1.57
CA LEU A 8 -2.11 13.32 -2.25
C LEU A 8 -2.43 12.02 -3.01
N THR A 9 -1.46 11.34 -3.63
CA THR A 9 -1.73 10.03 -4.27
C THR A 9 -2.19 8.97 -3.27
N HIS A 10 -1.75 9.05 -2.02
CA HIS A 10 -2.20 8.20 -0.92
C HIS A 10 -3.49 8.68 -0.26
N TRP A 11 -3.70 10.00 -0.24
CA TRP A 11 -4.90 10.63 0.30
C TRP A 11 -6.20 10.10 -0.31
N TYR A 12 -6.22 9.91 -1.62
CA TYR A 12 -7.41 9.47 -2.33
C TYR A 12 -7.87 8.06 -1.93
N PRO A 13 -7.03 7.01 -1.99
CA PRO A 13 -7.41 5.68 -1.50
C PRO A 13 -7.82 5.69 -0.03
N ALA A 14 -7.09 6.42 0.82
CA ALA A 14 -7.39 6.52 2.24
C ALA A 14 -8.75 7.20 2.51
N THR A 15 -9.10 8.23 1.74
CA THR A 15 -10.44 8.86 1.73
C THR A 15 -11.51 7.84 1.36
N PHE A 16 -11.29 7.06 0.31
CA PHE A 16 -12.30 6.12 -0.19
C PHE A 16 -12.64 5.05 0.83
N TYR A 17 -11.66 4.52 1.56
CA TYR A 17 -11.92 3.55 2.63
C TYR A 17 -12.91 4.08 3.68
N LEU A 18 -12.80 5.36 4.04
CA LEU A 18 -13.70 5.97 5.01
C LEU A 18 -15.12 6.20 4.46
N LEU A 19 -15.24 6.39 3.14
CA LEU A 19 -16.53 6.58 2.47
C LEU A 19 -17.31 5.28 2.26
N LEU A 20 -16.62 4.12 2.26
CA LEU A 20 -17.24 2.82 1.98
C LEU A 20 -18.50 2.51 2.82
N PRO A 21 -18.53 2.77 4.15
CA PRO A 21 -19.73 2.52 4.95
C PRO A 21 -20.94 3.35 4.49
N ILE A 22 -20.73 4.62 4.16
CA ILE A 22 -21.77 5.57 3.79
C ILE A 22 -22.29 5.26 2.39
N ILE A 23 -21.39 5.11 1.42
CA ILE A 23 -21.72 4.78 0.03
C ILE A 23 -22.40 3.41 -0.03
N GLY A 24 -21.85 2.43 0.70
CA GLY A 24 -22.40 1.09 0.74
C GLY A 24 -23.82 1.03 1.32
N ASN A 25 -24.14 1.88 2.31
CA ASN A 25 -25.48 2.00 2.85
C ASN A 25 -26.43 2.67 1.83
N GLU A 26 -26.01 3.79 1.25
CA GLU A 26 -26.86 4.57 0.32
C GLU A 26 -27.19 3.79 -0.94
N LEU A 27 -26.23 3.05 -1.51
CA LEU A 27 -26.43 2.26 -2.72
C LEU A 27 -26.89 0.81 -2.43
N GLY A 28 -27.13 0.44 -1.18
CA GLY A 28 -27.57 -0.91 -0.80
C GLY A 28 -26.58 -2.00 -1.18
N LEU A 29 -25.27 -1.73 -1.11
CA LEU A 29 -24.24 -2.66 -1.55
C LEU A 29 -24.02 -3.80 -0.55
N SER A 30 -23.87 -5.01 -1.08
CA SER A 30 -23.36 -6.14 -0.30
C SER A 30 -21.85 -5.97 0.01
N PHE A 31 -21.35 -6.70 0.99
CA PHE A 31 -19.93 -6.65 1.32
C PHE A 31 -19.05 -7.24 0.21
N SER A 32 -19.54 -8.23 -0.53
CA SER A 32 -18.87 -8.75 -1.72
C SER A 32 -18.78 -7.73 -2.86
N GLN A 33 -19.83 -6.92 -3.07
CA GLN A 33 -19.78 -5.82 -4.04
C GLN A 33 -18.76 -4.76 -3.64
N ILE A 34 -18.67 -4.40 -2.37
CA ILE A 34 -17.63 -3.50 -1.83
C ILE A 34 -16.25 -4.13 -2.02
N GLY A 35 -16.09 -5.39 -1.67
CA GLY A 35 -14.84 -6.13 -1.88
C GLY A 35 -14.42 -6.18 -3.35
N LEU A 36 -15.38 -6.36 -4.28
CA LEU A 36 -15.11 -6.36 -5.72
C LEU A 36 -14.64 -4.99 -6.22
N ILE A 37 -15.23 -3.88 -5.74
CA ILE A 37 -14.77 -2.53 -6.07
C ILE A 37 -13.28 -2.37 -5.71
N MET A 38 -12.90 -2.76 -4.50
CA MET A 38 -11.50 -2.65 -4.05
C MET A 38 -10.58 -3.60 -4.83
N SER A 39 -11.03 -4.82 -5.10
CA SER A 39 -10.28 -5.77 -5.93
C SER A 39 -10.04 -5.23 -7.34
N CYS A 40 -11.03 -4.63 -7.98
CA CYS A 40 -10.88 -4.02 -9.30
C CYS A 40 -9.89 -2.85 -9.29
N GLN A 41 -9.88 -2.02 -8.24
CA GLN A 41 -8.89 -0.96 -8.08
C GLN A 41 -7.46 -1.50 -8.06
N PHE A 42 -7.21 -2.56 -7.26
CA PHE A 42 -5.87 -3.17 -7.16
C PHE A 42 -5.45 -3.86 -8.45
N VAL A 43 -6.37 -4.59 -9.11
CA VAL A 43 -6.12 -5.20 -10.43
C VAL A 43 -5.77 -4.12 -11.45
N ALA A 44 -6.56 -3.06 -11.53
CA ALA A 44 -6.33 -1.96 -12.47
C ALA A 44 -4.97 -1.29 -12.24
N SER A 45 -4.60 -1.06 -10.98
CA SER A 45 -3.27 -0.52 -10.63
C SER A 45 -2.15 -1.47 -11.03
N ALA A 46 -2.29 -2.77 -10.76
CA ALA A 46 -1.29 -3.78 -11.11
C ALA A 46 -1.09 -3.90 -12.63
N VAL A 47 -2.18 -3.93 -13.39
CA VAL A 47 -2.16 -4.00 -14.86
C VAL A 47 -1.58 -2.72 -15.46
N ALA A 48 -1.93 -1.55 -14.93
CA ALA A 48 -1.47 -0.26 -15.44
C ALA A 48 0.01 0.03 -15.09
N ASN A 49 0.61 -0.64 -14.11
CA ASN A 49 2.01 -0.42 -13.73
C ASN A 49 3.00 -0.73 -14.87
N VAL A 50 2.75 -1.79 -15.66
CA VAL A 50 3.64 -2.19 -16.75
C VAL A 50 3.62 -1.16 -17.91
N PRO A 51 2.46 -0.83 -18.52
CA PRO A 51 2.41 0.19 -19.55
C PRO A 51 2.77 1.59 -19.01
N GLY A 52 2.47 1.87 -17.75
CA GLY A 52 2.88 3.10 -17.06
C GLY A 52 4.40 3.23 -16.99
N GLY A 53 5.12 2.16 -16.65
CA GLY A 53 6.58 2.13 -16.67
C GLY A 53 7.16 2.42 -18.05
N VAL A 54 6.64 1.78 -19.11
CA VAL A 54 7.04 2.03 -20.49
C VAL A 54 6.78 3.49 -20.89
N LEU A 55 5.61 4.03 -20.55
CA LEU A 55 5.27 5.43 -20.81
C LEU A 55 6.26 6.39 -20.11
N VAL A 56 6.61 6.08 -18.87
CA VAL A 56 7.59 6.87 -18.12
C VAL A 56 8.96 6.83 -18.76
N ASP A 57 9.41 5.71 -19.29
CA ASP A 57 10.73 5.58 -19.91
C ASP A 57 10.79 6.27 -21.30
N THR A 58 9.68 6.25 -22.05
CA THR A 58 9.59 6.83 -23.40
C THR A 58 9.31 8.33 -23.39
N VAL A 59 8.49 8.83 -22.43
CA VAL A 59 8.16 10.25 -22.32
C VAL A 59 9.17 10.97 -21.43
N GLY A 60 10.01 11.83 -22.03
CA GLY A 60 11.06 12.59 -21.33
C GLY A 60 10.55 13.58 -20.27
N ARG A 61 9.30 14.03 -20.36
CA ARG A 61 8.70 15.09 -19.53
C ARG A 61 8.17 14.53 -18.21
N LYS A 62 9.04 14.32 -17.23
CA LYS A 62 8.67 13.67 -15.95
C LYS A 62 7.68 14.51 -15.11
N GLY A 63 7.82 15.85 -15.14
CA GLY A 63 6.88 16.74 -14.45
C GLY A 63 5.46 16.64 -15.02
N LEU A 64 5.32 16.55 -16.35
CA LEU A 64 4.04 16.35 -17.02
C LEU A 64 3.39 15.02 -16.59
N LEU A 65 4.17 13.93 -16.55
CA LEU A 65 3.64 12.61 -16.14
C LEU A 65 3.17 12.60 -14.68
N MET A 66 3.88 13.28 -13.77
CA MET A 66 3.44 13.43 -12.38
C MET A 66 2.15 14.28 -12.28
N ALA A 67 2.07 15.36 -13.06
CA ALA A 67 0.85 16.18 -13.11
C ALA A 67 -0.34 15.39 -13.66
N ILE A 68 -0.15 14.63 -14.75
CA ILE A 68 -1.19 13.73 -15.31
C ILE A 68 -1.62 12.69 -14.28
N SER A 69 -0.70 12.09 -13.54
CA SER A 69 -1.03 11.11 -12.50
C SER A 69 -1.98 11.70 -11.45
N LEU A 70 -1.66 12.87 -10.91
CA LEU A 70 -2.52 13.54 -9.92
C LEU A 70 -3.86 13.99 -10.48
N PHE A 71 -3.86 14.55 -11.69
CA PHE A 71 -5.10 14.91 -12.39
C PHE A 71 -5.99 13.67 -12.57
N TRP A 72 -5.39 12.58 -13.04
CA TRP A 72 -6.13 11.34 -13.31
C TRP A 72 -6.68 10.68 -12.05
N VAL A 73 -5.96 10.75 -10.94
CA VAL A 73 -6.50 10.24 -9.66
C VAL A 73 -7.64 11.12 -9.15
N GLY A 74 -7.56 12.44 -9.30
CA GLY A 74 -8.61 13.39 -8.89
C GLY A 74 -9.87 13.34 -9.74
N PHE A 75 -9.72 13.21 -11.06
CA PHE A 75 -10.86 13.26 -11.99
C PHE A 75 -11.95 12.20 -11.73
N PRO A 76 -11.63 10.91 -11.47
CA PRO A 76 -12.64 9.93 -11.11
C PRO A 76 -13.38 10.24 -9.81
N TYR A 77 -12.75 10.97 -8.87
CA TYR A 77 -13.42 11.43 -7.66
C TYR A 77 -14.50 12.47 -7.97
N LEU A 78 -14.26 13.36 -8.94
CA LEU A 78 -15.30 14.26 -9.41
C LEU A 78 -16.50 13.48 -9.98
N LEU A 79 -16.23 12.49 -10.83
CA LEU A 79 -17.28 11.63 -11.39
C LEU A 79 -18.02 10.83 -10.32
N MET A 80 -17.29 10.39 -9.29
CA MET A 80 -17.85 9.62 -8.16
C MET A 80 -18.90 10.45 -7.39
N GLY A 81 -18.73 11.78 -7.30
CA GLY A 81 -19.74 12.68 -6.69
C GLY A 81 -21.11 12.62 -7.38
N PHE A 82 -21.16 12.21 -8.63
CA PHE A 82 -22.39 12.01 -9.42
C PHE A 82 -22.82 10.56 -9.51
N ALA A 83 -22.16 9.64 -8.79
CA ALA A 83 -22.48 8.23 -8.86
C ALA A 83 -23.78 7.89 -8.11
N HIS A 84 -24.77 7.38 -8.85
CA HIS A 84 -26.04 6.87 -8.33
C HIS A 84 -26.20 5.36 -8.60
N SER A 85 -25.16 4.70 -9.11
CA SER A 85 -25.19 3.28 -9.42
C SER A 85 -23.88 2.60 -9.06
N TYR A 86 -23.99 1.32 -8.72
CA TYR A 86 -22.83 0.45 -8.45
C TYR A 86 -21.82 0.44 -9.60
N LEU A 87 -22.29 0.33 -10.86
CA LEU A 87 -21.38 0.23 -12.02
C LEU A 87 -20.58 1.51 -12.24
N LEU A 88 -21.19 2.69 -12.04
CA LEU A 88 -20.47 3.95 -12.17
C LEU A 88 -19.42 4.10 -11.04
N LEU A 89 -19.79 3.73 -9.81
CA LEU A 89 -18.86 3.73 -8.70
C LEU A 89 -17.68 2.76 -8.95
N LEU A 90 -17.95 1.54 -9.39
CA LEU A 90 -16.95 0.55 -9.76
C LEU A 90 -15.99 1.08 -10.84
N ALA A 91 -16.53 1.71 -11.89
CA ALA A 91 -15.73 2.30 -12.96
C ALA A 91 -14.84 3.44 -12.42
N CYS A 92 -15.38 4.37 -11.62
CA CYS A 92 -14.62 5.46 -11.04
C CYS A 92 -13.44 4.95 -10.19
N VAL A 93 -13.69 4.00 -9.30
CA VAL A 93 -12.65 3.47 -8.40
C VAL A 93 -11.59 2.67 -9.18
N THR A 94 -12.00 1.96 -10.21
CA THR A 94 -11.08 1.27 -11.14
C THR A 94 -10.15 2.27 -11.85
N LEU A 95 -10.69 3.40 -12.31
CA LEU A 95 -9.92 4.48 -12.93
C LEU A 95 -8.91 5.13 -11.96
N VAL A 96 -9.26 5.26 -10.68
CA VAL A 96 -8.32 5.73 -9.64
C VAL A 96 -7.10 4.80 -9.58
N GLY A 97 -7.30 3.49 -9.62
CA GLY A 97 -6.23 2.50 -9.64
C GLY A 97 -5.24 2.71 -10.81
N ILE A 98 -5.76 3.01 -12.00
CA ILE A 98 -4.93 3.30 -13.18
C ILE A 98 -4.10 4.57 -12.98
N GLY A 99 -4.69 5.65 -12.47
CA GLY A 99 -4.00 6.93 -12.29
C GLY A 99 -2.83 6.83 -11.31
N ASN A 100 -2.99 6.05 -10.26
CA ASN A 100 -1.99 5.91 -9.20
C ASN A 100 -0.72 5.17 -9.68
N SER A 101 -0.80 4.39 -10.75
CA SER A 101 0.31 3.60 -11.30
C SER A 101 1.45 4.44 -11.90
N LEU A 102 1.18 5.68 -12.33
CA LEU A 102 2.18 6.55 -12.98
C LEU A 102 3.08 7.31 -12.00
N TRP A 103 2.65 7.50 -10.76
CA TRP A 103 3.37 8.34 -9.79
C TRP A 103 4.74 7.78 -9.41
N HIS A 104 4.77 6.57 -8.88
CA HIS A 104 5.99 5.98 -8.34
C HIS A 104 7.09 5.75 -9.39
N PRO A 105 6.80 5.18 -10.57
CA PRO A 105 7.81 5.03 -11.62
C PRO A 105 8.40 6.36 -12.10
N THR A 106 7.62 7.46 -11.97
CA THR A 106 8.09 8.79 -12.40
C THR A 106 8.84 9.50 -11.28
N ALA A 107 8.30 9.55 -10.07
CA ALA A 107 8.82 10.35 -8.97
C ALA A 107 10.12 9.78 -8.39
N ILE A 108 10.19 8.47 -8.15
CA ILE A 108 11.34 7.82 -7.49
C ILE A 108 12.63 7.99 -8.31
N PRO A 109 12.69 7.64 -9.60
CA PRO A 109 13.89 7.84 -10.39
C PRO A 109 14.26 9.32 -10.57
N THR A 110 13.24 10.21 -10.65
CA THR A 110 13.45 11.64 -10.74
C THR A 110 14.18 12.19 -9.52
N LEU A 111 13.72 11.83 -8.33
CA LEU A 111 14.36 12.22 -7.06
C LEU A 111 15.76 11.62 -6.92
N ALA A 112 15.93 10.34 -7.22
CA ALA A 112 17.20 9.65 -7.10
C ALA A 112 18.28 10.23 -8.03
N ARG A 113 17.89 10.67 -9.24
CA ARG A 113 18.79 11.33 -10.22
C ARG A 113 19.10 12.77 -9.84
N ARG A 114 18.12 13.49 -9.30
CA ARG A 114 18.29 14.91 -8.93
C ARG A 114 19.17 15.11 -7.70
N PHE A 115 19.16 14.15 -6.77
CA PHE A 115 19.90 14.20 -5.51
C PHE A 115 20.76 12.94 -5.31
N PRO A 116 21.79 12.73 -6.16
CA PRO A 116 22.56 11.49 -6.15
C PRO A 116 23.33 11.26 -4.84
N GLU A 117 23.78 12.32 -4.17
CA GLU A 117 24.55 12.24 -2.92
C GLU A 117 23.67 12.01 -1.68
N ARG A 118 22.36 12.32 -1.77
CA ARG A 118 21.40 12.25 -0.66
C ARG A 118 20.17 11.39 -0.99
N LYS A 119 20.36 10.38 -1.85
CA LYS A 119 19.26 9.53 -2.36
C LYS A 119 18.40 8.95 -1.22
N GLY A 120 19.04 8.37 -0.22
CA GLY A 120 18.35 7.75 0.91
C GLY A 120 17.45 8.72 1.67
N PHE A 121 17.98 9.89 2.01
CA PHE A 121 17.23 10.94 2.71
C PHE A 121 16.03 11.44 1.89
N VAL A 122 16.25 11.73 0.60
CA VAL A 122 15.20 12.29 -0.25
C VAL A 122 14.09 11.26 -0.52
N LEU A 123 14.44 9.99 -0.72
CA LEU A 123 13.47 8.92 -0.89
C LEU A 123 12.73 8.60 0.41
N SER A 124 13.39 8.70 1.56
CA SER A 124 12.72 8.59 2.86
C SER A 124 11.69 9.72 3.07
N LEU A 125 12.07 10.96 2.76
CA LEU A 125 11.15 12.10 2.83
C LEU A 125 9.97 11.94 1.87
N HIS A 126 10.20 11.40 0.67
CA HIS A 126 9.14 11.05 -0.27
C HIS A 126 8.21 9.98 0.31
N GLY A 127 8.75 8.91 0.89
CA GLY A 127 7.97 7.85 1.55
C GLY A 127 7.14 8.36 2.73
N MET A 128 7.71 9.27 3.54
CA MET A 128 6.97 9.94 4.63
C MET A 128 5.75 10.71 4.10
N GLY A 129 5.84 11.31 2.91
CA GLY A 129 4.70 11.97 2.28
C GLY A 129 3.52 11.02 2.08
N GLY A 130 3.75 9.85 1.50
CA GLY A 130 2.72 8.83 1.31
C GLY A 130 2.07 8.40 2.64
N ASN A 131 2.89 8.06 3.64
CA ASN A 131 2.40 7.67 4.96
C ASN A 131 1.60 8.80 5.64
N ALA A 132 2.00 10.06 5.46
CA ALA A 132 1.25 11.21 5.96
C ALA A 132 -0.12 11.33 5.27
N GLY A 133 -0.18 11.10 3.96
CA GLY A 133 -1.44 11.05 3.21
C GLY A 133 -2.39 9.97 3.74
N ASP A 134 -1.88 8.75 3.90
CA ASP A 134 -2.65 7.63 4.45
C ASP A 134 -3.18 7.89 5.87
N ALA A 135 -2.41 8.58 6.71
CA ALA A 135 -2.79 8.86 8.09
C ALA A 135 -3.76 10.04 8.20
N ILE A 136 -3.44 11.17 7.56
CA ILE A 136 -4.16 12.45 7.75
C ILE A 136 -5.50 12.44 7.00
N ALA A 137 -5.59 11.80 5.83
CA ALA A 137 -6.82 11.80 5.03
C ALA A 137 -8.05 11.28 5.80
N PRO A 138 -8.02 10.11 6.48
CA PRO A 138 -9.18 9.65 7.22
C PRO A 138 -9.60 10.59 8.36
N LEU A 139 -8.64 11.25 9.01
CA LEU A 139 -8.92 12.22 10.08
C LEU A 139 -9.67 13.43 9.54
N VAL A 140 -9.16 14.06 8.48
CA VAL A 140 -9.76 15.24 7.86
C VAL A 140 -11.11 14.91 7.24
N VAL A 141 -11.19 13.82 6.48
CA VAL A 141 -12.42 13.36 5.82
C VAL A 141 -13.49 13.01 6.85
N GLY A 142 -13.12 12.33 7.95
CA GLY A 142 -14.03 12.03 9.04
C GLY A 142 -14.63 13.29 9.69
N ALA A 143 -13.82 14.34 9.86
CA ALA A 143 -14.30 15.64 10.35
C ALA A 143 -15.21 16.34 9.33
N LEU A 144 -14.88 16.30 8.03
CA LEU A 144 -15.72 16.89 6.98
C LEU A 144 -17.08 16.21 6.88
N LEU A 145 -17.14 14.89 7.03
CA LEU A 145 -18.37 14.11 7.00
C LEU A 145 -19.32 14.39 8.18
N ALA A 146 -18.87 15.10 9.21
CA ALA A 146 -19.75 15.59 10.27
C ALA A 146 -20.61 16.79 9.83
N VAL A 147 -20.22 17.48 8.75
CA VAL A 147 -20.87 18.72 8.28
C VAL A 147 -21.37 18.59 6.85
N PHE A 148 -20.67 17.83 6.01
CA PHE A 148 -20.92 17.71 4.58
C PHE A 148 -21.38 16.30 4.21
N THR A 149 -22.12 16.18 3.13
CA THR A 149 -22.45 14.88 2.53
C THR A 149 -21.20 14.23 1.93
N TRP A 150 -21.21 12.92 1.78
CA TRP A 150 -20.08 12.22 1.18
C TRP A 150 -19.80 12.67 -0.27
N ARG A 151 -20.83 13.09 -1.03
CA ARG A 151 -20.67 13.64 -2.38
C ARG A 151 -19.93 14.96 -2.38
N GLU A 152 -20.30 15.86 -1.48
CA GLU A 152 -19.59 17.14 -1.31
C GLU A 152 -18.15 16.90 -0.88
N VAL A 153 -17.91 16.00 0.07
CA VAL A 153 -16.55 15.64 0.51
C VAL A 153 -15.72 15.08 -0.64
N VAL A 154 -16.28 14.18 -1.46
CA VAL A 154 -15.60 13.64 -2.63
C VAL A 154 -15.24 14.75 -3.62
N MET A 155 -16.16 15.67 -3.92
CA MET A 155 -15.89 16.80 -4.82
C MET A 155 -14.85 17.77 -4.25
N MET A 156 -14.91 18.07 -2.94
CA MET A 156 -13.90 18.89 -2.27
C MET A 156 -12.50 18.28 -2.35
N ASN A 157 -12.40 16.95 -2.26
CA ASN A 157 -11.12 16.25 -2.35
C ASN A 157 -10.47 16.35 -3.74
N VAL A 158 -11.21 16.68 -4.79
CA VAL A 158 -10.64 16.91 -6.13
C VAL A 158 -9.72 18.12 -6.13
N VAL A 159 -10.07 19.18 -5.39
CA VAL A 159 -9.38 20.48 -5.42
C VAL A 159 -7.89 20.39 -5.07
N PRO A 160 -7.45 19.79 -3.96
CA PRO A 160 -6.03 19.69 -3.64
C PRO A 160 -5.22 18.98 -4.73
N GLY A 161 -5.79 17.93 -5.34
CA GLY A 161 -5.13 17.18 -6.42
C GLY A 161 -5.00 18.01 -7.70
N LEU A 162 -6.05 18.74 -8.09
CA LEU A 162 -6.00 19.62 -9.26
C LEU A 162 -5.01 20.77 -9.07
N VAL A 163 -5.03 21.43 -7.89
CA VAL A 163 -4.10 22.51 -7.55
C VAL A 163 -2.66 21.99 -7.59
N MET A 164 -2.40 20.83 -6.99
CA MET A 164 -1.06 20.24 -7.00
C MET A 164 -0.63 19.79 -8.39
N SER A 165 -1.54 19.23 -9.19
CA SER A 165 -1.29 18.90 -10.60
C SER A 165 -0.89 20.15 -11.40
N ALA A 166 -1.63 21.26 -11.26
CA ALA A 166 -1.32 22.53 -11.91
C ALA A 166 0.04 23.09 -11.44
N LEU A 167 0.32 23.05 -10.13
CA LEU A 167 1.60 23.50 -9.58
C LEU A 167 2.77 22.66 -10.08
N ILE A 168 2.62 21.33 -10.14
CA ILE A 168 3.65 20.45 -10.70
C ILE A 168 3.85 20.74 -12.18
N LEU A 169 2.77 20.92 -12.94
CA LEU A 169 2.84 21.26 -14.36
C LEU A 169 3.56 22.60 -14.58
N ALA A 170 3.22 23.63 -13.82
CA ALA A 170 3.81 24.96 -13.94
C ALA A 170 5.29 24.99 -13.54
N LEU A 171 5.66 24.30 -12.45
CA LEU A 171 7.00 24.41 -11.87
C LEU A 171 7.95 23.28 -12.34
N LEU A 172 7.41 22.12 -12.68
CA LEU A 172 8.19 20.95 -13.07
C LEU A 172 7.82 20.42 -14.46
N GLY A 173 6.83 20.99 -15.14
CA GLY A 173 6.35 20.53 -16.47
C GLY A 173 7.43 20.54 -17.53
N THR A 174 8.36 21.48 -17.45
CA THR A 174 9.55 21.58 -18.31
C THR A 174 10.74 20.77 -17.81
N LEU A 175 10.62 20.13 -16.64
CA LEU A 175 11.68 19.29 -16.08
C LEU A 175 11.88 18.08 -16.99
N GLN A 176 12.74 18.25 -17.95
CA GLN A 176 13.30 17.16 -18.72
C GLN A 176 14.46 16.61 -17.89
N LEU A 177 14.32 15.40 -17.43
CA LEU A 177 15.49 14.60 -17.22
C LEU A 177 15.97 14.26 -18.64
N THR A 178 16.68 15.20 -19.28
CA THR A 178 17.52 14.84 -20.40
C THR A 178 18.17 13.53 -19.98
N ALA A 179 18.05 12.51 -20.82
CA ALA A 179 18.90 11.35 -20.72
C ALA A 179 20.30 11.96 -20.59
N GLY A 180 20.77 12.08 -19.33
CA GLY A 180 21.99 12.82 -19.05
C GLY A 180 22.98 12.29 -20.03
N LYS A 181 23.73 13.16 -20.73
CA LYS A 181 24.97 12.76 -21.39
C LYS A 181 25.51 11.70 -20.48
N LYS A 182 25.57 10.45 -20.97
CA LYS A 182 26.13 9.32 -20.24
C LYS A 182 27.41 9.84 -19.61
N THR A 183 27.33 10.33 -18.36
CA THR A 183 28.54 10.47 -17.57
C THR A 183 29.11 9.08 -17.63
N PRO A 184 30.37 8.89 -17.96
CA PRO A 184 30.97 7.57 -17.86
C PRO A 184 31.00 7.20 -16.39
N GLN A 185 29.85 6.88 -15.81
CA GLN A 185 29.83 5.96 -14.71
C GLN A 185 30.41 4.70 -15.31
N THR A 186 31.60 4.35 -14.80
CA THR A 186 32.28 3.11 -15.03
C THR A 186 31.30 2.13 -15.63
N GLN A 187 31.49 1.82 -16.92
CA GLN A 187 30.76 0.77 -17.61
C GLN A 187 31.06 -0.52 -16.85
N GLU A 188 30.30 -0.76 -15.75
CA GLU A 188 29.99 -2.14 -15.48
C GLU A 188 29.35 -2.64 -16.77
N LYS A 189 30.10 -3.47 -17.52
CA LYS A 189 29.68 -4.10 -18.76
C LYS A 189 28.20 -4.41 -18.62
N GLY A 190 27.36 -3.73 -19.41
CA GLY A 190 25.92 -3.90 -19.32
C GLY A 190 25.63 -5.39 -19.32
N GLN A 191 24.91 -5.91 -18.35
CA GLN A 191 24.51 -7.30 -18.34
C GLN A 191 23.90 -7.59 -19.70
N SER A 192 24.39 -8.61 -20.39
CA SER A 192 23.76 -9.04 -21.63
C SER A 192 22.30 -9.38 -21.33
N LEU A 193 21.39 -9.19 -22.27
CA LEU A 193 20.00 -9.62 -22.08
C LEU A 193 19.91 -11.08 -21.63
N GLY A 194 20.84 -11.93 -22.13
CA GLY A 194 20.98 -13.32 -21.72
C GLY A 194 21.33 -13.48 -20.24
N ASP A 195 22.31 -12.71 -19.73
CA ASP A 195 22.69 -12.75 -18.31
C ASP A 195 21.56 -12.26 -17.41
N TYR A 196 20.83 -11.22 -17.86
CA TYR A 196 19.65 -10.72 -17.13
C TYR A 196 18.53 -11.75 -17.06
N LEU A 197 18.19 -12.39 -18.17
CA LEU A 197 17.17 -13.45 -18.22
C LEU A 197 17.58 -14.68 -17.38
N GLN A 198 18.87 -15.04 -17.42
CA GLN A 198 19.40 -16.09 -16.56
C GLN A 198 19.30 -15.72 -15.08
N GLY A 199 19.63 -14.46 -14.72
CA GLY A 199 19.45 -13.93 -13.37
C GLY A 199 17.98 -13.97 -12.94
N LEU A 200 17.05 -13.55 -13.79
CA LEU A 200 15.61 -13.61 -13.51
C LEU A 200 15.13 -15.05 -13.30
N ARG A 201 15.58 -15.99 -14.14
CA ARG A 201 15.30 -17.43 -13.95
C ARG A 201 15.88 -17.96 -12.64
N ALA A 202 17.05 -17.49 -12.22
CA ALA A 202 17.62 -17.85 -10.93
C ALA A 202 16.78 -17.33 -9.76
N LEU A 203 16.26 -16.09 -9.86
CA LEU A 203 15.36 -15.51 -8.84
C LEU A 203 14.06 -16.33 -8.69
N THR A 204 13.45 -16.77 -9.80
CA THR A 204 12.22 -17.60 -9.73
C THR A 204 12.46 -19.00 -9.16
N ARG A 205 13.72 -19.41 -8.97
CA ARG A 205 14.12 -20.66 -8.28
C ARG A 205 14.65 -20.42 -6.88
N ASN A 206 14.83 -19.17 -6.48
CA ASN A 206 15.29 -18.84 -5.14
C ASN A 206 14.18 -19.09 -4.11
N ARG A 207 14.30 -20.19 -3.36
CA ARG A 207 13.31 -20.63 -2.37
C ARG A 207 13.03 -19.56 -1.32
N THR A 208 14.06 -18.86 -0.84
CA THR A 208 13.90 -17.79 0.15
C THR A 208 13.07 -16.63 -0.41
N LEU A 209 13.40 -16.15 -1.63
CA LEU A 209 12.64 -15.11 -2.29
C LEU A 209 11.18 -15.52 -2.50
N LEU A 210 10.91 -16.73 -2.96
CA LEU A 210 9.55 -17.23 -3.17
C LEU A 210 8.75 -17.29 -1.87
N LEU A 211 9.36 -17.81 -0.79
CA LEU A 211 8.71 -17.87 0.53
C LEU A 211 8.42 -16.47 1.10
N LEU A 212 9.37 -15.53 1.00
CA LEU A 212 9.19 -14.15 1.41
C LEU A 212 8.12 -13.46 0.57
N SER A 213 8.08 -13.68 -0.75
CA SER A 213 7.09 -13.11 -1.65
C SER A 213 5.69 -13.64 -1.37
N THR A 214 5.55 -14.94 -1.12
CA THR A 214 4.27 -15.57 -0.75
C THR A 214 3.81 -15.06 0.62
N SER A 215 4.69 -15.01 1.61
CA SER A 215 4.38 -14.38 2.90
C SER A 215 3.93 -12.93 2.73
N GLY A 216 4.63 -12.16 1.88
CA GLY A 216 4.27 -10.79 1.52
C GLY A 216 2.89 -10.67 0.89
N ALA A 217 2.49 -11.63 0.03
CA ALA A 217 1.16 -11.68 -0.56
C ALA A 217 0.07 -11.85 0.51
N PHE A 218 0.20 -12.84 1.39
CA PHE A 218 -0.76 -13.08 2.47
C PHE A 218 -0.80 -11.93 3.48
N ARG A 219 0.33 -11.33 3.79
CA ARG A 219 0.38 -10.10 4.61
C ARG A 219 -0.38 -8.95 3.92
N SER A 220 -0.26 -8.77 2.60
CA SER A 220 -0.99 -7.75 1.86
C SER A 220 -2.49 -8.06 1.78
N MET A 221 -2.89 -9.33 1.73
CA MET A 221 -4.28 -9.76 1.91
C MET A 221 -4.84 -9.22 3.23
N THR A 222 -4.10 -9.45 4.32
CA THR A 222 -4.49 -8.95 5.66
C THR A 222 -4.66 -7.43 5.66
N GLN A 223 -3.64 -6.68 5.19
CA GLN A 223 -3.66 -5.22 5.27
C GLN A 223 -4.77 -4.58 4.44
N ASN A 224 -4.92 -4.98 3.17
CA ASN A 224 -5.86 -4.30 2.27
C ASN A 224 -7.32 -4.68 2.56
N SER A 225 -7.58 -5.91 2.99
CA SER A 225 -8.91 -6.26 3.49
C SER A 225 -9.22 -5.61 4.83
N LEU A 226 -8.24 -5.46 5.73
CA LEU A 226 -8.43 -4.68 6.95
C LEU A 226 -8.84 -3.25 6.64
N LEU A 227 -8.13 -2.56 5.75
CA LEU A 227 -8.46 -1.19 5.34
C LEU A 227 -9.85 -1.09 4.69
N THR A 228 -10.31 -2.16 4.04
CA THR A 228 -11.65 -2.22 3.45
C THR A 228 -12.73 -2.45 4.50
N PHE A 229 -12.57 -3.44 5.38
CA PHE A 229 -13.64 -3.88 6.27
C PHE A 229 -13.64 -3.25 7.66
N LEU A 230 -12.51 -2.72 8.14
CA LEU A 230 -12.44 -2.05 9.44
C LEU A 230 -13.35 -0.82 9.52
N PRO A 231 -13.37 0.11 8.55
CA PRO A 231 -14.31 1.24 8.57
C PRO A 231 -15.77 0.78 8.54
N LEU A 232 -16.08 -0.28 7.77
CA LEU A 232 -17.42 -0.86 7.71
C LEU A 232 -17.84 -1.43 9.06
N TYR A 233 -16.96 -2.17 9.72
CA TYR A 233 -17.21 -2.72 11.05
C TYR A 233 -17.42 -1.63 12.09
N LEU A 234 -16.53 -0.63 12.13
CA LEU A 234 -16.64 0.49 13.07
C LEU A 234 -17.95 1.28 12.90
N ALA A 235 -18.37 1.51 11.65
CA ALA A 235 -19.56 2.29 11.35
C ALA A 235 -20.87 1.46 11.49
N ARG A 236 -20.90 0.24 10.96
CA ARG A 236 -22.16 -0.56 10.88
C ARG A 236 -22.40 -1.42 12.11
N GLU A 237 -21.35 -2.04 12.67
CA GLU A 237 -21.50 -2.94 13.84
C GLU A 237 -21.35 -2.17 15.16
N LEU A 238 -20.39 -1.23 15.23
CA LEU A 238 -20.17 -0.46 16.47
C LEU A 238 -20.95 0.87 16.49
N GLY A 239 -21.57 1.28 15.38
CA GLY A 239 -22.36 2.50 15.29
C GLY A 239 -21.54 3.79 15.43
N TYR A 240 -20.23 3.75 15.16
CA TYR A 240 -19.37 4.91 15.34
C TYR A 240 -19.61 5.95 14.24
N SER A 241 -19.56 7.24 14.64
CA SER A 241 -19.62 8.35 13.69
C SER A 241 -18.41 8.34 12.74
N ALA A 242 -18.55 8.95 11.56
CA ALA A 242 -17.47 9.07 10.58
C ALA A 242 -16.20 9.71 11.18
N ALA A 243 -16.33 10.65 12.11
CA ALA A 243 -15.21 11.26 12.81
C ALA A 243 -14.46 10.25 13.68
N VAL A 244 -15.16 9.39 14.42
CA VAL A 244 -14.52 8.34 15.25
C VAL A 244 -13.89 7.26 14.38
N VAL A 245 -14.53 6.89 13.27
CA VAL A 245 -13.95 5.96 12.28
C VAL A 245 -12.67 6.57 11.70
N GLY A 246 -12.70 7.85 11.31
CA GLY A 246 -11.52 8.56 10.80
C GLY A 246 -10.36 8.63 11.80
N MET A 247 -10.66 8.92 13.09
CA MET A 247 -9.66 8.89 14.16
C MET A 247 -9.08 7.49 14.38
N SER A 248 -9.91 6.45 14.28
CA SER A 248 -9.45 5.06 14.40
C SER A 248 -8.52 4.66 13.27
N MET A 249 -8.84 5.05 12.04
CA MET A 249 -7.99 4.84 10.87
C MET A 249 -6.68 5.63 10.95
N PHE A 250 -6.74 6.87 11.46
CA PHE A 250 -5.55 7.67 11.76
C PHE A 250 -4.67 6.96 12.80
N ALA A 251 -5.24 6.47 13.90
CA ALA A 251 -4.50 5.77 14.94
C ALA A 251 -3.81 4.51 14.41
N LEU A 252 -4.50 3.73 13.55
CA LEU A 252 -3.93 2.57 12.85
C LEU A 252 -2.66 2.95 12.07
N GLN A 253 -2.75 3.99 11.25
CA GLN A 253 -1.67 4.41 10.36
C GLN A 253 -0.53 5.10 11.12
N ALA A 254 -0.85 5.94 12.09
CA ALA A 254 0.13 6.65 12.93
C ALA A 254 0.96 5.66 13.78
N ALA A 255 0.31 4.66 14.38
CA ALA A 255 1.00 3.60 15.08
C ALA A 255 1.93 2.80 14.16
N GLY A 256 1.49 2.53 12.93
CA GLY A 256 2.30 1.88 11.90
C GLY A 256 3.53 2.70 11.47
N LEU A 257 3.37 4.02 11.36
CA LEU A 257 4.47 4.92 11.06
C LEU A 257 5.55 4.88 12.17
N ALA A 258 5.12 4.89 13.43
CA ALA A 258 6.03 4.78 14.58
C ALA A 258 6.69 3.39 14.66
N ALA A 259 5.96 2.33 14.31
CA ALA A 259 6.46 0.96 14.37
C ALA A 259 7.57 0.64 13.37
N SER A 260 7.56 1.27 12.19
CA SER A 260 8.45 0.95 11.08
C SER A 260 9.94 1.10 11.43
N PRO A 261 10.43 2.23 12.00
CA PRO A 261 11.83 2.36 12.39
C PRO A 261 12.19 1.44 13.59
N VAL A 262 11.25 1.24 14.52
CA VAL A 262 11.46 0.34 15.67
C VAL A 262 11.68 -1.09 15.19
N ALA A 263 10.81 -1.59 14.31
CA ALA A 263 10.92 -2.93 13.76
C ALA A 263 12.19 -3.11 12.90
N GLY A 264 12.55 -2.10 12.11
CA GLY A 264 13.80 -2.09 11.35
C GLY A 264 14.99 -2.29 12.26
N HIS A 265 15.16 -1.41 13.25
CA HIS A 265 16.24 -1.49 14.22
C HIS A 265 16.27 -2.80 15.02
N LEU A 266 15.09 -3.23 15.50
CA LEU A 266 14.97 -4.48 16.25
C LEU A 266 15.34 -5.69 15.41
N SER A 267 14.97 -5.69 14.11
CA SER A 267 15.29 -6.78 13.19
C SER A 267 16.76 -6.87 12.81
N ASP A 268 17.49 -5.73 12.89
CA ASP A 268 18.95 -5.74 12.71
C ASP A 268 19.67 -6.40 13.90
N ARG A 269 19.07 -6.33 15.10
CA ARG A 269 19.64 -6.90 16.34
C ARG A 269 19.21 -8.33 16.64
N LEU A 270 17.91 -8.60 16.51
CA LEU A 270 17.30 -9.92 16.86
C LEU A 270 17.16 -10.86 15.68
N GLY A 271 17.52 -10.38 14.46
CA GLY A 271 17.37 -11.11 13.21
C GLY A 271 15.99 -10.91 12.57
N ARG A 272 15.98 -10.91 11.24
CA ARG A 272 14.78 -10.65 10.40
C ARG A 272 13.64 -11.62 10.71
N ARG A 273 13.98 -12.92 10.80
CA ARG A 273 13.01 -14.00 11.03
C ARG A 273 12.26 -13.82 12.36
N SER A 274 12.98 -13.61 13.46
CA SER A 274 12.40 -13.50 14.80
C SER A 274 11.42 -12.33 14.90
N VAL A 275 11.80 -11.17 14.36
CA VAL A 275 10.95 -9.98 14.38
C VAL A 275 9.72 -10.15 13.49
N LEU A 276 9.86 -10.72 12.28
CA LEU A 276 8.71 -11.01 11.41
C LEU A 276 7.75 -11.99 12.06
N MET A 277 8.25 -13.09 12.61
CA MET A 277 7.40 -14.10 13.25
C MET A 277 6.66 -13.52 14.46
N GLY A 278 7.35 -12.75 15.30
CA GLY A 278 6.76 -12.10 16.47
C GLY A 278 5.70 -11.07 16.10
N THR A 279 5.99 -10.19 15.15
CA THR A 279 5.05 -9.15 14.71
C THR A 279 3.82 -9.75 14.01
N MET A 280 3.99 -10.78 13.18
CA MET A 280 2.86 -11.48 12.55
C MET A 280 2.02 -12.26 13.57
N ALA A 281 2.66 -12.92 14.55
CA ALA A 281 1.94 -13.62 15.62
C ALA A 281 1.12 -12.64 16.47
N MET A 282 1.70 -11.48 16.84
CA MET A 282 0.97 -10.44 17.56
C MET A 282 -0.17 -9.84 16.73
N THR A 283 0.05 -9.63 15.42
CA THR A 283 -1.01 -9.20 14.50
C THR A 283 -2.17 -10.20 14.48
N ALA A 284 -1.88 -11.52 14.38
CA ALA A 284 -2.89 -12.56 14.40
C ALA A 284 -3.66 -12.58 15.72
N LEU A 285 -2.95 -12.48 16.85
CA LEU A 285 -3.55 -12.47 18.20
C LEU A 285 -4.50 -11.29 18.36
N VAL A 286 -4.08 -10.08 17.95
CA VAL A 286 -4.93 -8.89 18.03
C VAL A 286 -6.16 -9.03 17.15
N LEU A 287 -6.02 -9.55 15.92
CA LEU A 287 -7.15 -9.78 15.01
C LEU A 287 -8.15 -10.79 15.59
N VAL A 288 -7.66 -11.89 16.17
CA VAL A 288 -8.53 -12.87 16.86
C VAL A 288 -9.24 -12.21 18.03
N PHE A 289 -8.52 -11.43 18.86
CA PHE A 289 -9.14 -10.71 19.95
C PHE A 289 -10.22 -9.73 19.46
N MET A 290 -9.95 -8.96 18.40
CA MET A 290 -10.92 -8.04 17.79
C MET A 290 -12.17 -8.76 17.28
N ALA A 291 -12.04 -9.98 16.75
CA ALA A 291 -13.18 -10.78 16.28
C ALA A 291 -14.18 -11.11 17.41
N PHE A 292 -13.72 -11.19 18.66
CA PHE A 292 -14.53 -11.51 19.83
C PHE A 292 -14.75 -10.32 20.80
N ALA A 293 -14.11 -9.19 20.58
CA ALA A 293 -14.18 -8.03 21.47
C ALA A 293 -15.56 -7.34 21.51
N GLY A 294 -16.42 -7.60 20.51
CA GLY A 294 -17.76 -7.01 20.42
C GLY A 294 -17.75 -5.48 20.45
N GLN A 295 -18.73 -4.86 21.08
CA GLN A 295 -18.90 -3.41 21.17
C GLN A 295 -18.08 -2.75 22.30
N SER A 296 -16.93 -3.31 22.64
CA SER A 296 -16.07 -2.75 23.70
C SER A 296 -15.37 -1.46 23.24
N SER A 297 -15.33 -0.43 24.09
CA SER A 297 -14.55 0.79 23.88
C SER A 297 -13.05 0.51 23.74
N ALA A 298 -12.55 -0.63 24.24
CA ALA A 298 -11.19 -1.10 24.03
C ALA A 298 -10.87 -1.40 22.55
N PHE A 299 -11.87 -1.57 21.68
CA PHE A 299 -11.68 -1.89 20.27
C PHE A 299 -10.79 -0.86 19.54
N VAL A 300 -11.00 0.43 19.80
CA VAL A 300 -10.18 1.50 19.18
C VAL A 300 -8.72 1.40 19.62
N PHE A 301 -8.46 1.05 20.87
CA PHE A 301 -7.10 0.79 21.34
C PHE A 301 -6.44 -0.37 20.57
N PHE A 302 -7.18 -1.46 20.38
CA PHE A 302 -6.68 -2.60 19.62
C PHE A 302 -6.44 -2.26 18.13
N VAL A 303 -7.17 -1.33 17.55
CA VAL A 303 -6.90 -0.81 16.19
C VAL A 303 -5.50 -0.18 16.11
N ALA A 304 -5.10 0.63 17.09
CA ALA A 304 -3.76 1.22 17.13
C ALA A 304 -2.67 0.14 17.34
N VAL A 305 -2.90 -0.80 18.27
CA VAL A 305 -2.00 -1.93 18.51
C VAL A 305 -1.83 -2.79 17.25
N LEU A 306 -2.93 -3.05 16.54
CA LEU A 306 -2.91 -3.77 15.27
C LEU A 306 -2.07 -3.02 14.23
N GLY A 307 -2.25 -1.70 14.11
CA GLY A 307 -1.46 -0.85 13.22
C GLY A 307 0.03 -0.97 13.51
N PHE A 308 0.42 -0.90 14.78
CA PHE A 308 1.82 -1.04 15.18
C PHE A 308 2.44 -2.34 14.67
N PHE A 309 1.83 -3.49 14.95
CA PHE A 309 2.40 -4.78 14.54
C PHE A 309 2.30 -5.05 13.05
N LEU A 310 1.17 -4.75 12.41
CA LEU A 310 0.94 -5.04 10.99
C LEU A 310 1.87 -4.24 10.06
N TYR A 311 2.08 -2.95 10.35
CA TYR A 311 2.94 -2.12 9.51
C TYR A 311 4.44 -2.30 9.79
N ALA A 312 4.81 -2.80 10.97
CA ALA A 312 6.18 -3.19 11.32
C ALA A 312 6.76 -4.27 10.38
N ILE A 313 5.90 -5.11 9.78
CA ILE A 313 6.30 -6.23 8.92
C ILE A 313 6.96 -5.75 7.61
N ARG A 314 6.43 -4.67 7.01
CA ARG A 314 6.80 -4.23 5.66
C ARG A 314 8.29 -3.92 5.49
N PRO A 315 8.94 -3.07 6.32
CA PRO A 315 10.35 -2.74 6.13
C PRO A 315 11.25 -3.96 6.34
N VAL A 316 10.89 -4.85 7.27
CA VAL A 316 11.69 -6.02 7.60
C VAL A 316 11.69 -7.06 6.46
N ILE A 317 10.52 -7.33 5.88
CA ILE A 317 10.41 -8.29 4.77
C ILE A 317 11.12 -7.76 3.50
N GLN A 318 11.06 -6.44 3.24
CA GLN A 318 11.78 -5.82 2.13
C GLN A 318 13.30 -5.92 2.32
N ALA A 319 13.80 -5.60 3.51
CA ALA A 319 15.22 -5.72 3.84
C ALA A 319 15.72 -7.16 3.67
N TRP A 320 14.98 -8.13 4.22
CA TRP A 320 15.35 -9.54 4.09
C TRP A 320 15.31 -10.03 2.64
N THR A 321 14.36 -9.56 1.83
CA THR A 321 14.31 -9.86 0.39
C THR A 321 15.57 -9.40 -0.32
N LEU A 322 16.07 -8.20 -0.02
CA LEU A 322 17.29 -7.67 -0.60
C LEU A 322 18.54 -8.42 -0.13
N GLU A 323 18.57 -8.84 1.13
CA GLU A 323 19.68 -9.64 1.69
C GLU A 323 19.74 -11.06 1.11
N ALA A 324 18.57 -11.64 0.81
CA ALA A 324 18.43 -12.99 0.27
C ALA A 324 18.70 -13.11 -1.24
N THR A 325 18.99 -12.00 -1.91
CA THR A 325 19.12 -11.96 -3.37
C THR A 325 20.39 -11.23 -3.80
N PRO A 326 20.95 -11.57 -5.00
CA PRO A 326 22.15 -10.91 -5.49
C PRO A 326 21.97 -9.39 -5.60
N LYS A 327 22.93 -8.60 -5.14
CA LYS A 327 22.89 -7.12 -5.15
C LYS A 327 22.52 -6.53 -6.52
N LYS A 328 22.99 -7.15 -7.62
CA LYS A 328 22.69 -6.74 -9.00
C LYS A 328 21.23 -6.96 -9.41
N MET A 329 20.48 -7.80 -8.69
CA MET A 329 19.09 -8.18 -8.98
C MET A 329 18.08 -7.61 -7.96
N GLY A 330 18.50 -6.70 -7.10
CA GLY A 330 17.65 -6.15 -6.03
C GLY A 330 16.33 -5.53 -6.52
N GLY A 331 16.36 -4.82 -7.65
CA GLY A 331 15.15 -4.26 -8.25
C GLY A 331 14.17 -5.34 -8.70
N SER A 332 14.65 -6.37 -9.40
CA SER A 332 13.83 -7.51 -9.85
C SER A 332 13.27 -8.31 -8.66
N SER A 333 14.05 -8.47 -7.60
CA SER A 333 13.63 -9.18 -6.38
C SER A 333 12.49 -8.45 -5.65
N ILE A 334 12.60 -7.13 -5.50
CA ILE A 334 11.53 -6.28 -4.95
C ILE A 334 10.32 -6.27 -5.88
N GLY A 335 10.54 -6.28 -7.21
CA GLY A 335 9.46 -6.40 -8.21
C GLY A 335 8.65 -7.69 -8.04
N ILE A 336 9.31 -8.83 -7.83
CA ILE A 336 8.66 -10.12 -7.55
C ILE A 336 7.86 -10.05 -6.23
N LEU A 337 8.46 -9.50 -5.17
CA LEU A 337 7.78 -9.31 -3.89
C LEU A 337 6.52 -8.45 -4.04
N PHE A 338 6.62 -7.31 -4.72
CA PHE A 338 5.47 -6.41 -4.91
C PHE A 338 4.42 -6.97 -5.86
N GLY A 339 4.83 -7.72 -6.89
CA GLY A 339 3.90 -8.45 -7.75
C GLY A 339 3.06 -9.46 -6.98
N ALA A 340 3.69 -10.25 -6.10
CA ALA A 340 2.99 -11.17 -5.22
C ALA A 340 2.05 -10.44 -4.24
N GLN A 341 2.50 -9.32 -3.67
CA GLN A 341 1.65 -8.48 -2.80
C GLN A 341 0.44 -7.91 -3.54
N ALA A 342 0.62 -7.48 -4.79
CA ALA A 342 -0.46 -6.98 -5.63
C ALA A 342 -1.52 -8.04 -5.91
N LEU A 343 -1.10 -9.29 -6.18
CA LEU A 343 -2.01 -10.43 -6.34
C LEU A 343 -2.83 -10.66 -5.05
N GLY A 344 -2.18 -10.69 -3.89
CA GLY A 344 -2.88 -10.82 -2.61
C GLY A 344 -3.90 -9.69 -2.40
N SER A 345 -3.49 -8.45 -2.64
CA SER A 345 -4.35 -7.27 -2.54
C SER A 345 -5.55 -7.31 -3.47
N SER A 346 -5.40 -7.90 -4.65
CA SER A 346 -6.46 -7.98 -5.67
C SER A 346 -7.54 -9.00 -5.32
N ILE A 347 -7.20 -10.06 -4.59
CA ILE A 347 -8.12 -11.19 -4.32
C ILE A 347 -8.81 -11.03 -2.96
N ALA A 348 -8.08 -10.56 -1.97
CA ALA A 348 -8.50 -10.62 -0.58
C ALA A 348 -9.76 -9.81 -0.23
N PRO A 349 -9.98 -8.58 -0.74
CA PRO A 349 -11.19 -7.84 -0.42
C PRO A 349 -12.46 -8.56 -0.93
N LEU A 350 -12.40 -9.19 -2.10
CA LEU A 350 -13.53 -9.96 -2.64
C LEU A 350 -13.84 -11.17 -1.73
N ILE A 351 -12.82 -11.94 -1.34
CA ILE A 351 -13.01 -13.10 -0.45
C ILE A 351 -13.53 -12.63 0.91
N GLY A 352 -12.96 -11.56 1.47
CA GLY A 352 -13.43 -10.98 2.73
C GLY A 352 -14.89 -10.51 2.66
N GLY A 353 -15.29 -9.92 1.53
CA GLY A 353 -16.69 -9.52 1.29
C GLY A 353 -17.65 -10.70 1.24
N LEU A 354 -17.30 -11.78 0.54
CA LEU A 354 -18.09 -13.01 0.50
C LEU A 354 -18.25 -13.65 1.89
N ILE A 355 -17.17 -13.62 2.70
CA ILE A 355 -17.20 -14.10 4.07
C ILE A 355 -18.11 -13.20 4.92
N ALA A 356 -18.01 -11.88 4.77
CA ALA A 356 -18.84 -10.93 5.49
C ALA A 356 -20.33 -11.06 5.15
N ASP A 357 -20.68 -11.27 3.87
CA ASP A 357 -22.08 -11.47 3.44
C ASP A 357 -22.68 -12.74 4.06
N ARG A 358 -21.88 -13.79 4.25
CA ARG A 358 -22.38 -15.07 4.77
C ARG A 358 -22.33 -15.20 6.30
N PHE A 359 -21.31 -14.63 6.94
CA PHE A 359 -21.01 -14.86 8.36
C PHE A 359 -20.94 -13.58 9.19
N GLY A 360 -21.23 -12.41 8.58
CA GLY A 360 -21.15 -11.09 9.22
C GLY A 360 -19.75 -10.49 9.19
N LEU A 361 -19.67 -9.15 9.40
CA LEU A 361 -18.41 -8.39 9.32
C LEU A 361 -17.35 -8.85 10.32
N GLY A 362 -17.75 -9.27 11.54
CA GLY A 362 -16.83 -9.76 12.56
C GLY A 362 -15.99 -10.96 12.10
N SER A 363 -16.55 -11.81 11.22
CA SER A 363 -15.85 -12.97 10.67
C SER A 363 -14.67 -12.57 9.74
N THR A 364 -14.67 -11.36 9.22
CA THR A 364 -13.54 -10.85 8.41
C THR A 364 -12.26 -10.80 9.23
N PHE A 365 -12.31 -10.46 10.53
CA PHE A 365 -11.13 -10.45 11.38
C PHE A 365 -10.51 -11.84 11.54
N LEU A 366 -11.33 -12.90 11.61
CA LEU A 366 -10.83 -14.28 11.62
C LEU A 366 -10.19 -14.67 10.31
N PHE A 367 -10.80 -14.26 9.19
CA PHE A 367 -10.17 -14.43 7.87
C PHE A 367 -8.82 -13.72 7.78
N LEU A 368 -8.72 -12.48 8.27
CA LEU A 368 -7.47 -11.72 8.31
C LEU A 368 -6.44 -12.37 9.24
N ALA A 369 -6.88 -12.88 10.40
CA ALA A 369 -6.01 -13.63 11.31
C ALA A 369 -5.47 -14.90 10.63
N MET A 370 -6.30 -15.62 9.88
CA MET A 370 -5.87 -16.79 9.12
C MET A 370 -4.83 -16.40 8.04
N THR A 371 -5.07 -15.32 7.27
CA THR A 371 -4.13 -14.91 6.24
C THR A 371 -2.77 -14.52 6.82
N ILE A 372 -2.70 -13.81 7.96
CA ILE A 372 -1.42 -13.44 8.58
C ILE A 372 -0.75 -14.66 9.26
N VAL A 373 -1.48 -15.63 9.76
CA VAL A 373 -0.93 -16.90 10.25
C VAL A 373 -0.30 -17.68 9.10
N VAL A 374 -0.96 -17.76 7.95
CA VAL A 374 -0.39 -18.38 6.74
C VAL A 374 0.88 -17.64 6.31
N ALA A 375 0.87 -16.28 6.32
CA ALA A 375 2.07 -15.49 6.05
C ALA A 375 3.22 -15.87 7.00
N ASN A 376 2.91 -16.05 8.31
CA ASN A 376 3.90 -16.41 9.32
C ASN A 376 4.45 -17.83 9.11
N LEU A 377 3.62 -18.79 8.70
CA LEU A 377 4.07 -20.14 8.33
C LEU A 377 5.09 -20.12 7.17
N PHE A 378 4.88 -19.27 6.17
CA PHE A 378 5.86 -19.11 5.10
C PHE A 378 7.19 -18.53 5.61
N ILE A 379 7.17 -17.59 6.56
CA ILE A 379 8.39 -17.09 7.22
C ILE A 379 9.09 -18.21 8.02
N PHE A 380 8.32 -19.05 8.71
CA PHE A 380 8.86 -20.20 9.43
C PHE A 380 9.57 -21.20 8.52
N LEU A 381 9.12 -21.35 7.27
CA LEU A 381 9.72 -22.26 6.27
C LEU A 381 10.96 -21.68 5.57
N VAL A 382 11.30 -20.39 5.78
CA VAL A 382 12.51 -19.79 5.22
C VAL A 382 13.73 -20.45 5.85
N PRO A 383 14.69 -20.97 5.05
CA PRO A 383 15.91 -21.57 5.60
C PRO A 383 16.68 -20.57 6.49
N PRO A 384 17.31 -21.02 7.58
CA PRO A 384 18.18 -20.16 8.37
C PRO A 384 19.36 -19.67 7.51
N THR A 385 19.70 -18.39 7.64
CA THR A 385 20.84 -17.81 6.91
C THR A 385 22.14 -18.45 7.43
N PRO A 386 23.13 -18.76 6.57
CA PRO A 386 24.36 -19.44 6.98
C PRO A 386 25.12 -18.81 8.16
N ALA A 387 25.00 -17.47 8.33
CA ALA A 387 25.60 -16.76 9.46
C ALA A 387 25.00 -17.14 10.84
N VAL A 388 23.73 -17.57 10.89
CA VAL A 388 23.07 -18.03 12.13
C VAL A 388 23.49 -19.46 12.47
N GLN A 389 23.85 -20.25 11.47
CA GLN A 389 24.36 -21.61 11.68
C GLN A 389 25.76 -21.62 12.27
N ALA A 390 26.61 -20.62 11.97
CA ALA A 390 27.94 -20.50 12.55
C ALA A 390 27.89 -20.08 14.04
N ALA A 391 26.95 -19.21 14.42
CA ALA A 391 26.79 -18.76 15.81
C ALA A 391 26.06 -19.76 16.73
N ALA A 392 25.44 -20.80 16.19
CA ALA A 392 24.79 -21.89 16.95
C ALA A 392 25.68 -23.14 17.06
N ALA A 393 26.85 -23.14 16.42
CA ALA A 393 27.83 -24.23 16.47
C ALA A 393 29.02 -23.93 17.40
N ASP A 394 29.11 -22.71 17.91
CA ASP A 394 29.99 -22.25 18.99
C ASP A 394 29.20 -22.16 20.32
#